data_48e9a07311b721f8c378903fdb5e5972
#
_entry.id   48e9a07311b721f8c378903fdb5e5972
#
_cell.length_a   1.000
_cell.length_b   1.000
_cell.length_c   1.000
_cell.angle_alpha   90.00
_cell.angle_beta   90.00
_cell.angle_gamma   90.00
#
_symmetry.space_group_name_H-M   'P 1'
#
loop_
_entity.id
_entity.type
_entity.pdbx_description
1 polymer ?
#
loop_
_entity_poly.entity_id
_entity_poly.type
_entity_poly.pdbx_seq_one_letter_code
_entity_poly.pdbx_strand_id
1 'polypeptide(L)'
;KIQYNNKEYKADVRLKGLTNYHRTGNKKSLKIKLKQNETGLSQTIYGFSKFSIMAPERRWNEKEWLFREIAAKEGLLKKRYDFVKIKINSNSPRIYAIEEDFSKEFFEFNKIKLAPILSIDSDKISGLSKFNDCCSHFLINDFNFSPVQSKENIYKSTNYNNQYTYAKNLLIDFMNKKENPEKIINFKKFAKFLALSDIFGGWHGTETFNLK
;
A
#
# COMPACT_ATOMS: atom_id res chain seq x y z
N LYS A 1 19.90 11.95 1.47
CA LYS A 1 19.66 12.58 2.76
C LYS A 1 18.36 13.34 2.75
N ILE A 2 17.65 13.38 3.86
CA ILE A 2 16.40 14.13 4.05
C ILE A 2 16.59 15.01 5.28
N GLN A 3 16.21 16.28 5.16
CA GLN A 3 16.16 17.22 6.28
C GLN A 3 14.72 17.42 6.72
N TYR A 4 14.46 17.25 8.01
CA TYR A 4 13.17 17.48 8.64
C TYR A 4 13.36 17.95 10.08
N ASN A 5 12.74 19.07 10.46
CA ASN A 5 12.84 19.68 11.78
C ASN A 5 14.31 19.84 12.26
N ASN A 6 15.15 20.43 11.42
CA ASN A 6 16.58 20.66 11.66
C ASN A 6 17.42 19.41 11.90
N LYS A 7 16.88 18.23 11.59
CA LYS A 7 17.57 16.94 11.70
C LYS A 7 17.78 16.31 10.33
N GLU A 8 18.92 15.67 10.14
CA GLU A 8 19.26 14.95 8.92
C GLU A 8 18.98 13.45 9.07
N TYR A 9 18.35 12.85 8.07
CA TYR A 9 18.02 11.43 8.00
C TYR A 9 18.69 10.81 6.77
N LYS A 10 19.32 9.66 6.95
CA LYS A 10 19.74 8.81 5.84
C LYS A 10 18.53 8.02 5.35
N ALA A 11 18.35 7.93 4.03
CA ALA A 11 17.21 7.21 3.43
C ALA A 11 17.58 6.58 2.10
N ASP A 12 16.94 5.46 1.80
CA ASP A 12 16.87 4.89 0.46
C ASP A 12 15.67 5.51 -0.27
N VAL A 13 15.91 6.03 -1.45
CA VAL A 13 14.89 6.70 -2.26
C VAL A 13 14.84 6.04 -3.63
N ARG A 14 13.63 5.67 -4.07
CA ARG A 14 13.41 5.12 -5.41
C ARG A 14 12.15 5.70 -6.04
N LEU A 15 12.05 5.64 -7.35
CA LEU A 15 10.82 5.99 -8.05
C LEU A 15 9.68 5.04 -7.60
N LYS A 16 8.49 5.61 -7.40
CA LYS A 16 7.26 4.87 -7.12
C LYS A 16 6.50 4.62 -8.44
N GLY A 17 5.89 3.45 -8.54
CA GLY A 17 5.02 3.06 -9.66
C GLY A 17 5.77 2.55 -10.89
N LEU A 18 5.07 1.73 -11.67
CA LEU A 18 5.58 1.09 -12.89
C LEU A 18 5.29 1.94 -14.13
N THR A 19 4.22 2.71 -14.11
CA THR A 19 3.74 3.49 -15.25
C THR A 19 4.46 4.84 -15.37
N ASN A 20 4.53 5.36 -16.59
CA ASN A 20 5.06 6.69 -16.88
C ASN A 20 4.31 7.80 -16.12
N TYR A 21 3.04 7.60 -15.80
CA TYR A 21 2.22 8.51 -15.00
C TYR A 21 2.88 8.92 -13.67
N HIS A 22 3.60 7.99 -13.01
CA HIS A 22 4.32 8.28 -11.77
C HIS A 22 5.72 8.84 -11.96
N ARG A 23 6.27 8.73 -13.17
CA ARG A 23 7.69 9.01 -13.47
C ARG A 23 7.89 10.29 -14.28
N THR A 24 6.85 10.75 -14.99
CA THR A 24 6.91 11.95 -15.84
C THR A 24 6.46 13.20 -15.09
N GLY A 25 6.74 14.36 -15.66
CA GLY A 25 6.36 15.66 -15.12
C GLY A 25 7.29 16.18 -14.01
N ASN A 26 6.97 17.37 -13.53
CA ASN A 26 7.79 18.12 -12.59
C ASN A 26 7.75 17.61 -11.14
N LYS A 27 6.78 16.76 -10.80
CA LYS A 27 6.63 16.12 -9.49
C LYS A 27 6.66 14.61 -9.65
N LYS A 28 7.82 13.99 -9.54
CA LYS A 28 7.97 12.53 -9.57
C LYS A 28 7.46 11.91 -8.28
N SER A 29 6.84 10.73 -8.38
CA SER A 29 6.47 9.95 -7.20
C SER A 29 7.68 9.17 -6.68
N LEU A 30 7.98 9.30 -5.40
CA LEU A 30 9.12 8.66 -4.77
C LEU A 30 8.66 7.77 -3.62
N LYS A 31 9.29 6.62 -3.48
CA LYS A 31 9.18 5.75 -2.32
C LYS A 31 10.43 5.91 -1.47
N ILE A 32 10.24 6.14 -0.17
CA ILE A 32 11.28 6.49 0.78
C ILE A 32 11.28 5.47 1.91
N LYS A 33 12.47 4.98 2.26
CA LYS A 33 12.71 4.15 3.43
C LYS A 33 13.82 4.79 4.25
N LEU A 34 13.51 5.24 5.45
CA LEU A 34 14.52 5.78 6.37
C LEU A 34 15.45 4.66 6.85
N LYS A 35 16.73 4.97 6.96
CA LYS A 35 17.70 4.06 7.55
C LYS A 35 17.66 4.18 9.08
N GLN A 36 18.07 3.14 9.75
CA GLN A 36 18.32 3.21 11.19
C GLN A 36 19.38 4.27 11.50
N ASN A 37 19.32 4.84 12.68
CA ASN A 37 20.38 5.71 13.17
C ASN A 37 21.65 4.90 13.52
N GLU A 38 22.68 5.57 13.99
CA GLU A 38 23.97 4.95 14.34
C GLU A 38 23.86 3.95 15.51
N THR A 39 22.81 4.09 16.33
CA THR A 39 22.53 3.15 17.44
C THR A 39 21.60 2.01 17.03
N GLY A 40 21.29 1.85 15.74
CA GLY A 40 20.42 0.79 15.23
C GLY A 40 18.91 1.02 15.44
N LEU A 41 18.51 2.19 15.95
CA LEU A 41 17.12 2.50 16.19
C LEU A 41 16.40 2.99 14.90
N SER A 42 15.18 2.53 14.72
CA SER A 42 14.31 3.00 13.64
C SER A 42 14.00 4.48 13.78
N GLN A 43 14.11 5.20 12.69
CA GLN A 43 13.80 6.61 12.60
C GLN A 43 12.48 6.83 11.89
N THR A 44 11.77 7.90 12.24
CA THR A 44 10.50 8.26 11.61
C THR A 44 10.46 9.75 11.25
N ILE A 45 9.73 10.06 10.17
CA ILE A 45 9.29 11.38 9.77
C ILE A 45 7.77 11.31 9.68
N TYR A 46 7.03 12.20 10.33
CA TYR A 46 5.56 12.11 10.48
C TYR A 46 5.09 10.78 11.10
N GLY A 47 5.94 10.11 11.89
CA GLY A 47 5.68 8.79 12.41
C GLY A 47 5.79 7.66 11.38
N PHE A 48 6.44 7.89 10.24
CA PHE A 48 6.66 6.90 9.18
C PHE A 48 8.13 6.54 9.05
N SER A 49 8.48 5.28 9.11
CA SER A 49 9.80 4.78 8.69
C SER A 49 9.86 4.51 7.19
N LYS A 50 8.70 4.20 6.60
CA LYS A 50 8.51 4.01 5.15
C LYS A 50 7.30 4.78 4.67
N PHE A 51 7.47 5.53 3.60
CA PHE A 51 6.40 6.33 3.02
C PHE A 51 6.65 6.63 1.55
N SER A 52 5.64 7.16 0.90
CA SER A 52 5.74 7.66 -0.47
C SER A 52 5.38 9.13 -0.50
N ILE A 53 6.02 9.88 -1.40
CA ILE A 53 5.59 11.21 -1.77
C ILE A 53 5.18 11.23 -3.24
N MET A 54 4.13 11.97 -3.56
CA MET A 54 3.62 12.07 -4.92
C MET A 54 2.91 13.40 -5.16
N ALA A 55 2.70 13.73 -6.43
CA ALA A 55 1.87 14.87 -6.79
C ALA A 55 0.43 14.64 -6.31
N PRO A 56 -0.18 15.56 -5.55
CA PRO A 56 -1.56 15.40 -5.06
C PRO A 56 -2.55 15.18 -6.18
N GLU A 57 -2.33 15.82 -7.31
CA GLU A 57 -3.17 15.75 -8.52
C GLU A 57 -3.33 14.30 -9.04
N ARG A 58 -2.38 13.42 -8.72
CA ARG A 58 -2.41 11.99 -9.10
C ARG A 58 -3.37 11.15 -8.27
N ARG A 59 -3.91 11.71 -7.21
CA ARG A 59 -4.87 11.09 -6.30
C ARG A 59 -6.08 12.00 -6.08
N TRP A 60 -6.42 12.78 -7.11
CA TRP A 60 -7.57 13.68 -7.06
C TRP A 60 -7.52 14.69 -5.91
N ASN A 61 -6.31 15.17 -5.60
CA ASN A 61 -6.05 16.15 -4.56
C ASN A 61 -6.58 15.69 -3.18
N GLU A 62 -7.48 16.47 -2.59
CA GLU A 62 -8.07 16.22 -1.27
C GLU A 62 -9.05 15.04 -1.23
N LYS A 63 -9.52 14.51 -2.35
CA LYS A 63 -10.46 13.39 -2.36
C LYS A 63 -9.88 12.12 -1.70
N GLU A 64 -8.63 11.80 -1.98
CA GLU A 64 -7.96 10.65 -1.36
C GLU A 64 -7.85 10.83 0.16
N TRP A 65 -7.51 12.04 0.62
CA TRP A 65 -7.45 12.36 2.03
C TRP A 65 -8.82 12.20 2.68
N LEU A 66 -9.85 12.80 2.09
CA LEU A 66 -11.22 12.74 2.62
C LEU A 66 -11.76 11.31 2.66
N PHE A 67 -11.54 10.54 1.59
CA PHE A 67 -11.88 9.11 1.56
C PHE A 67 -11.30 8.37 2.76
N ARG A 68 -10.01 8.57 3.06
CA ARG A 68 -9.33 7.89 4.17
C ARG A 68 -9.83 8.34 5.53
N GLU A 69 -10.14 9.62 5.70
CA GLU A 69 -10.72 10.11 6.96
C GLU A 69 -12.10 9.52 7.22
N ILE A 70 -12.96 9.45 6.21
CA ILE A 70 -14.29 8.85 6.34
C ILE A 70 -14.17 7.34 6.55
N ALA A 71 -13.31 6.65 5.79
CA ALA A 71 -13.07 5.22 5.97
C ALA A 71 -12.66 4.88 7.42
N ALA A 72 -11.77 5.69 8.02
CA ALA A 72 -11.38 5.51 9.43
C ALA A 72 -12.55 5.72 10.40
N LYS A 73 -13.40 6.73 10.18
CA LYS A 73 -14.61 6.96 10.99
C LYS A 73 -15.59 5.79 10.88
N GLU A 74 -15.65 5.14 9.72
CA GLU A 74 -16.46 3.95 9.49
C GLU A 74 -15.83 2.64 10.00
N GLY A 75 -14.69 2.72 10.69
CA GLY A 75 -14.00 1.57 11.28
C GLY A 75 -13.20 0.72 10.29
N LEU A 76 -12.87 1.27 9.12
CA LEU A 76 -11.95 0.66 8.17
C LEU A 76 -10.50 1.00 8.52
N LEU A 77 -9.57 0.16 8.06
CA LEU A 77 -8.14 0.43 8.24
C LEU A 77 -7.71 1.65 7.41
N LYS A 78 -6.95 2.54 8.05
CA LYS A 78 -6.49 3.77 7.42
C LYS A 78 -4.97 3.73 7.24
N LYS A 79 -4.50 3.89 6.01
CA LYS A 79 -3.15 4.37 5.75
C LYS A 79 -3.14 5.88 5.92
N ARG A 80 -2.26 6.40 6.77
CA ARG A 80 -2.14 7.85 6.98
C ARG A 80 -1.71 8.54 5.68
N TYR A 81 -2.34 9.65 5.40
CA TYR A 81 -2.15 10.43 4.19
C TYR A 81 -2.33 11.91 4.52
N ASP A 82 -1.43 12.75 4.07
CA ASP A 82 -1.46 14.18 4.34
C ASP A 82 -0.74 14.96 3.24
N PHE A 83 -0.74 16.28 3.33
CA PHE A 83 -0.05 17.17 2.41
C PHE A 83 1.14 17.82 3.09
N VAL A 84 2.28 17.82 2.40
CA VAL A 84 3.55 18.34 2.92
C VAL A 84 4.23 19.21 1.89
N LYS A 85 4.89 20.28 2.37
CA LYS A 85 5.71 21.15 1.54
C LYS A 85 7.13 20.60 1.50
N ILE A 86 7.60 20.19 0.31
CA ILE A 86 8.90 19.55 0.11
C ILE A 86 9.74 20.35 -0.88
N LYS A 87 11.03 20.53 -0.55
CA LYS A 87 12.06 20.99 -1.46
C LYS A 87 12.92 19.81 -1.87
N ILE A 88 13.06 19.57 -3.17
CA ILE A 88 13.92 18.52 -3.72
C ILE A 88 15.11 19.20 -4.40
N ASN A 89 16.31 18.97 -3.87
CA ASN A 89 17.56 19.60 -4.31
C ASN A 89 17.43 21.13 -4.34
N SER A 90 17.85 21.76 -5.43
CA SER A 90 17.81 23.21 -5.60
C SER A 90 16.46 23.77 -6.08
N ASN A 91 15.44 22.90 -6.29
CA ASN A 91 14.14 23.35 -6.79
C ASN A 91 13.37 24.15 -5.73
N SER A 92 12.45 24.99 -6.17
CA SER A 92 11.50 25.65 -5.27
C SER A 92 10.64 24.65 -4.51
N PRO A 93 10.28 24.92 -3.25
CA PRO A 93 9.42 24.06 -2.47
C PRO A 93 8.04 23.89 -3.14
N ARG A 94 7.52 22.66 -3.13
CA ARG A 94 6.23 22.29 -3.71
C ARG A 94 5.40 21.46 -2.74
N ILE A 95 4.09 21.50 -2.90
CA ILE A 95 3.18 20.61 -2.15
C ILE A 95 3.23 19.22 -2.77
N TYR A 96 3.43 18.23 -1.90
CA TYR A 96 3.34 16.81 -2.18
C TYR A 96 2.32 16.17 -1.25
N ALA A 97 1.67 15.11 -1.72
CA ALA A 97 0.99 14.19 -0.83
C ALA A 97 2.02 13.24 -0.23
N ILE A 98 1.96 13.00 1.07
CA ILE A 98 2.72 11.97 1.79
C ILE A 98 1.78 10.84 2.14
N GLU A 99 2.17 9.61 1.81
CA GLU A 99 1.39 8.40 2.03
C GLU A 99 2.22 7.37 2.79
N GLU A 100 1.69 6.89 3.92
CA GLU A 100 2.27 5.79 4.68
C GLU A 100 2.39 4.51 3.84
N ASP A 101 3.47 3.76 4.03
CA ASP A 101 3.59 2.39 3.50
C ASP A 101 3.12 1.36 4.54
N PHE A 102 2.89 0.12 4.13
CA PHE A 102 2.60 -0.98 5.03
C PHE A 102 3.88 -1.37 5.82
N SER A 103 4.05 -0.76 6.96
CA SER A 103 5.15 -0.94 7.89
C SER A 103 4.61 -1.26 9.28
N LYS A 104 5.48 -1.47 10.26
CA LYS A 104 5.07 -1.70 11.65
C LYS A 104 4.19 -0.58 12.18
N GLU A 105 4.53 0.66 11.85
CA GLU A 105 3.81 1.86 12.29
C GLU A 105 2.36 1.89 11.80
N PHE A 106 2.08 1.31 10.62
CA PHE A 106 0.70 1.16 10.12
C PHE A 106 -0.16 0.29 11.06
N PHE A 107 0.39 -0.83 11.54
CA PHE A 107 -0.31 -1.71 12.46
C PHE A 107 -0.52 -1.06 13.82
N GLU A 108 0.51 -0.38 14.34
CA GLU A 108 0.45 0.35 15.61
C GLU A 108 -0.59 1.47 15.57
N PHE A 109 -0.61 2.26 14.47
CA PHE A 109 -1.59 3.33 14.28
C PHE A 109 -3.03 2.81 14.25
N ASN A 110 -3.27 1.71 13.54
CA ASN A 110 -4.58 1.08 13.45
C ASN A 110 -4.93 0.20 14.67
N LYS A 111 -4.04 0.09 15.66
CA LYS A 111 -4.21 -0.73 16.88
C LYS A 111 -4.54 -2.19 16.58
N ILE A 112 -3.92 -2.74 15.56
CA ILE A 112 -4.06 -4.15 15.16
C ILE A 112 -2.74 -4.90 15.31
N LYS A 113 -2.83 -6.22 15.50
CA LYS A 113 -1.64 -7.06 15.58
C LYS A 113 -0.91 -7.09 14.24
N LEU A 114 0.42 -7.13 14.30
CA LEU A 114 1.25 -7.33 13.11
C LEU A 114 0.90 -8.69 12.47
N ALA A 115 0.48 -8.63 11.22
CA ALA A 115 0.07 -9.79 10.44
C ALA A 115 0.55 -9.66 8.98
N PRO A 116 0.64 -10.76 8.23
CA PRO A 116 0.92 -10.69 6.80
C PRO A 116 -0.19 -9.94 6.07
N ILE A 117 0.20 -9.04 5.17
CA ILE A 117 -0.69 -8.44 4.18
C ILE A 117 -0.37 -9.12 2.85
N LEU A 118 -1.38 -9.67 2.21
CA LEU A 118 -1.23 -10.32 0.93
C LEU A 118 -1.76 -9.43 -0.19
N SER A 119 -1.16 -9.53 -1.35
CA SER A 119 -1.69 -8.97 -2.59
C SER A 119 -1.67 -10.04 -3.68
N ILE A 120 -2.53 -9.91 -4.65
CA ILE A 120 -2.46 -10.73 -5.85
C ILE A 120 -1.19 -10.34 -6.61
N ASP A 121 -0.44 -11.34 -7.07
CA ASP A 121 0.84 -11.11 -7.75
C ASP A 121 0.60 -10.52 -9.15
N SER A 122 0.93 -9.25 -9.30
CA SER A 122 0.74 -8.51 -10.56
C SER A 122 1.72 -8.92 -11.67
N ASP A 123 2.84 -9.54 -11.32
CA ASP A 123 3.86 -9.89 -12.33
C ASP A 123 3.37 -11.00 -13.27
N LYS A 124 2.56 -11.92 -12.76
CA LYS A 124 1.89 -12.94 -13.58
C LYS A 124 0.72 -12.37 -14.38
N ILE A 125 0.00 -11.41 -13.82
CA ILE A 125 -1.12 -10.74 -14.50
C ILE A 125 -0.60 -9.88 -15.65
N SER A 126 0.52 -9.19 -15.49
CA SER A 126 1.11 -8.36 -16.57
C SER A 126 1.61 -9.18 -17.75
N GLY A 127 1.98 -10.45 -17.56
CA GLY A 127 2.30 -11.40 -18.64
C GLY A 127 1.09 -11.77 -19.51
N LEU A 128 -0.12 -11.74 -18.92
CA LEU A 128 -1.39 -12.01 -19.60
C LEU A 128 -1.96 -10.79 -20.34
N SER A 129 -1.55 -9.57 -19.96
CA SER A 129 -1.98 -8.32 -20.62
C SER A 129 -1.42 -8.12 -22.05
N LYS A 130 -0.61 -9.03 -22.56
CA LYS A 130 -0.24 -9.09 -23.98
C LYS A 130 -1.38 -9.56 -24.88
N PHE A 131 -2.46 -10.10 -24.32
CA PHE A 131 -3.69 -10.35 -25.00
C PHE A 131 -4.58 -9.11 -24.89
N ASN A 132 -4.89 -8.50 -26.01
CA ASN A 132 -5.65 -7.23 -26.17
C ASN A 132 -7.10 -7.26 -25.62
N ASP A 133 -7.41 -8.11 -24.68
CA ASP A 133 -8.75 -8.25 -24.12
C ASP A 133 -8.71 -7.87 -22.62
N CYS A 134 -9.23 -6.70 -22.30
CA CYS A 134 -9.29 -6.18 -20.94
C CYS A 134 -10.17 -7.05 -19.99
N CYS A 135 -10.81 -8.08 -20.50
CA CYS A 135 -11.76 -8.96 -19.81
C CYS A 135 -11.42 -10.44 -19.95
N SER A 136 -10.16 -10.79 -20.30
CA SER A 136 -9.78 -12.20 -20.33
C SER A 136 -10.05 -12.83 -18.97
N HIS A 137 -10.88 -13.86 -18.97
CA HIS A 137 -11.23 -14.64 -17.78
C HIS A 137 -9.94 -15.21 -17.17
N PHE A 138 -9.47 -14.59 -16.08
CA PHE A 138 -8.40 -15.16 -15.29
C PHE A 138 -8.88 -16.52 -14.77
N LEU A 139 -8.23 -17.57 -15.21
CA LEU A 139 -8.44 -18.89 -14.60
C LEU A 139 -8.02 -18.80 -13.15
N ILE A 140 -8.87 -19.19 -12.25
CA ILE A 140 -8.68 -19.12 -10.79
C ILE A 140 -7.36 -19.76 -10.36
N ASN A 141 -6.88 -20.75 -11.11
CA ASN A 141 -5.62 -21.45 -10.88
C ASN A 141 -4.36 -20.60 -11.08
N ASP A 142 -4.47 -19.44 -11.73
CA ASP A 142 -3.33 -18.57 -12.03
C ASP A 142 -3.08 -17.49 -10.94
N PHE A 143 -3.96 -17.38 -9.94
CA PHE A 143 -3.76 -16.45 -8.85
C PHE A 143 -2.62 -16.89 -7.94
N ASN A 144 -1.64 -16.06 -7.81
CA ASN A 144 -0.58 -16.19 -6.82
C ASN A 144 -0.66 -15.01 -5.84
N PHE A 145 -0.55 -15.33 -4.55
CA PHE A 145 -0.55 -14.30 -3.51
C PHE A 145 0.87 -14.06 -3.03
N SER A 146 1.31 -12.81 -3.11
CA SER A 146 2.60 -12.39 -2.61
C SER A 146 2.46 -11.48 -1.38
N PRO A 147 3.45 -11.50 -0.47
CA PRO A 147 3.43 -10.62 0.67
C PRO A 147 3.72 -9.18 0.26
N VAL A 148 2.95 -8.25 0.81
CA VAL A 148 3.17 -6.80 0.63
C VAL A 148 4.38 -6.32 1.42
N GLN A 149 4.60 -6.90 2.61
CA GLN A 149 5.78 -6.65 3.43
C GLN A 149 7.03 -7.31 2.83
N SER A 150 8.21 -6.85 3.28
CA SER A 150 9.46 -7.41 2.74
C SER A 150 9.54 -8.92 2.98
N LYS A 151 9.90 -9.67 1.95
CA LYS A 151 10.09 -11.13 2.01
C LYS A 151 11.07 -11.54 3.12
N GLU A 152 12.11 -10.72 3.37
CA GLU A 152 13.08 -10.97 4.43
C GLU A 152 12.46 -11.10 5.83
N ASN A 153 11.44 -10.29 6.14
CA ASN A 153 10.77 -10.35 7.44
C ASN A 153 9.94 -11.62 7.60
N ILE A 154 9.39 -12.14 6.51
CA ILE A 154 8.59 -13.36 6.50
C ILE A 154 9.47 -14.57 6.75
N TYR A 155 10.61 -14.66 6.09
CA TYR A 155 11.50 -15.82 6.20
C TYR A 155 12.32 -15.85 7.50
N LYS A 156 12.48 -14.71 8.19
CA LYS A 156 13.21 -14.62 9.46
C LYS A 156 12.42 -15.07 10.68
N SER A 157 11.10 -15.13 10.59
CA SER A 157 10.22 -15.52 11.70
C SER A 157 9.37 -16.70 11.30
N THR A 158 9.58 -17.85 11.93
CA THR A 158 8.77 -19.06 11.71
C THR A 158 7.29 -18.78 11.93
N ASN A 159 6.93 -18.05 12.98
CA ASN A 159 5.54 -17.70 13.26
C ASN A 159 4.93 -16.85 12.14
N TYR A 160 5.65 -15.85 11.63
CA TYR A 160 5.15 -14.99 10.57
C TYR A 160 5.02 -15.74 9.24
N ASN A 161 5.95 -16.65 8.95
CA ASN A 161 5.90 -17.51 7.78
C ASN A 161 4.70 -18.47 7.85
N ASN A 162 4.42 -19.07 9.01
CA ASN A 162 3.25 -19.91 9.21
C ASN A 162 1.94 -19.15 9.01
N GLN A 163 1.83 -17.93 9.56
CA GLN A 163 0.68 -17.07 9.34
C GLN A 163 0.50 -16.69 7.87
N TYR A 164 1.58 -16.40 7.18
CA TYR A 164 1.55 -16.09 5.74
C TYR A 164 1.07 -17.31 4.93
N THR A 165 1.64 -18.48 5.20
CA THR A 165 1.27 -19.72 4.50
C THR A 165 -0.18 -20.08 4.75
N TYR A 166 -0.64 -19.98 5.99
CA TYR A 166 -2.05 -20.20 6.35
C TYR A 166 -2.98 -19.23 5.59
N ALA A 167 -2.71 -17.94 5.64
CA ALA A 167 -3.53 -16.93 4.97
C ALA A 167 -3.53 -17.11 3.44
N LYS A 168 -2.39 -17.47 2.85
CA LYS A 168 -2.29 -17.77 1.42
C LYS A 168 -3.15 -18.96 1.03
N ASN A 169 -3.06 -20.07 1.77
CA ASN A 169 -3.85 -21.27 1.50
C ASN A 169 -5.34 -21.01 1.65
N LEU A 170 -5.73 -20.26 2.69
CA LEU A 170 -7.13 -19.88 2.91
C LEU A 170 -7.70 -19.07 1.73
N LEU A 171 -6.94 -18.14 1.17
CA LEU A 171 -7.35 -17.38 -0.01
C LEU A 171 -7.41 -18.26 -1.27
N ILE A 172 -6.50 -19.21 -1.44
CA ILE A 172 -6.53 -20.17 -2.54
C ILE A 172 -7.79 -21.06 -2.43
N ASP A 173 -8.11 -21.55 -1.25
CA ASP A 173 -9.29 -22.39 -1.02
C ASP A 173 -10.59 -21.59 -1.23
N PHE A 174 -10.62 -20.33 -0.84
CA PHE A 174 -11.71 -19.41 -1.16
C PHE A 174 -11.89 -19.23 -2.68
N MET A 175 -10.82 -18.95 -3.41
CA MET A 175 -10.86 -18.80 -4.86
C MET A 175 -11.32 -20.08 -5.56
N ASN A 176 -10.99 -21.23 -5.03
CA ASN A 176 -11.43 -22.53 -5.50
C ASN A 176 -12.84 -22.95 -5.01
N LYS A 177 -13.56 -22.05 -4.32
CA LYS A 177 -14.89 -22.31 -3.74
C LYS A 177 -14.93 -23.44 -2.72
N LYS A 178 -13.81 -23.74 -2.08
CA LYS A 178 -13.69 -24.79 -1.05
C LYS A 178 -13.96 -24.25 0.36
N GLU A 179 -13.89 -22.94 0.55
CA GLU A 179 -14.08 -22.29 1.84
C GLU A 179 -15.27 -21.32 1.83
N ASN A 180 -15.94 -21.19 2.97
CA ASN A 180 -17.04 -20.23 3.12
C ASN A 180 -16.48 -18.79 3.14
N PRO A 181 -16.98 -17.90 2.28
CA PRO A 181 -16.59 -16.50 2.25
C PRO A 181 -16.66 -15.78 3.61
N GLU A 182 -17.64 -16.13 4.45
CA GLU A 182 -17.83 -15.51 5.77
C GLU A 182 -16.68 -15.72 6.74
N LYS A 183 -15.90 -16.80 6.56
CA LYS A 183 -14.71 -17.07 7.37
C LYS A 183 -13.52 -16.17 7.00
N ILE A 184 -13.54 -15.60 5.80
CA ILE A 184 -12.42 -14.89 5.20
C ILE A 184 -12.71 -13.40 5.11
N ILE A 185 -13.93 -13.06 4.71
CA ILE A 185 -14.32 -11.68 4.43
C ILE A 185 -15.23 -11.16 5.53
N ASN A 186 -14.84 -10.06 6.15
CA ASN A 186 -15.76 -9.29 6.97
C ASN A 186 -16.69 -8.50 6.04
N PHE A 187 -17.83 -9.10 5.68
CA PHE A 187 -18.78 -8.53 4.72
C PHE A 187 -19.24 -7.12 5.10
N LYS A 188 -19.44 -6.85 6.39
CA LYS A 188 -19.86 -5.51 6.85
C LYS A 188 -18.79 -4.45 6.52
N LYS A 189 -17.51 -4.76 6.79
CA LYS A 189 -16.41 -3.84 6.45
C LYS A 189 -16.21 -3.75 4.95
N PHE A 190 -16.31 -4.86 4.25
CA PHE A 190 -16.15 -4.91 2.81
C PHE A 190 -17.25 -4.11 2.07
N ALA A 191 -18.50 -4.24 2.48
CA ALA A 191 -19.62 -3.45 1.95
C ALA A 191 -19.42 -1.94 2.17
N LYS A 192 -18.96 -1.53 3.37
CA LYS A 192 -18.60 -0.14 3.62
C LYS A 192 -17.49 0.37 2.71
N PHE A 193 -16.46 -0.44 2.49
CA PHE A 193 -15.37 -0.10 1.59
C PHE A 193 -15.86 0.08 0.16
N LEU A 194 -16.71 -0.83 -0.34
CA LEU A 194 -17.30 -0.72 -1.68
C LEU A 194 -18.18 0.53 -1.82
N ALA A 195 -19.07 0.78 -0.86
CA ALA A 195 -19.93 1.96 -0.87
C ALA A 195 -19.13 3.27 -0.88
N LEU A 196 -18.08 3.36 -0.07
CA LEU A 196 -17.19 4.52 -0.08
C LEU A 196 -16.43 4.63 -1.41
N SER A 197 -15.98 3.52 -1.96
CA SER A 197 -15.31 3.50 -3.27
C SER A 197 -16.21 4.03 -4.38
N ASP A 198 -17.50 3.68 -4.38
CA ASP A 198 -18.49 4.20 -5.34
C ASP A 198 -18.72 5.70 -5.16
N ILE A 199 -18.97 6.16 -3.92
CA ILE A 199 -19.21 7.58 -3.60
C ILE A 199 -18.04 8.45 -4.06
N PHE A 200 -16.81 7.99 -3.86
CA PHE A 200 -15.61 8.75 -4.21
C PHE A 200 -15.07 8.47 -5.63
N GLY A 201 -15.73 7.61 -6.40
CA GLY A 201 -15.22 7.18 -7.71
C GLY A 201 -13.90 6.40 -7.61
N GLY A 202 -13.70 5.69 -6.51
CA GLY A 202 -12.47 4.96 -6.18
C GLY A 202 -12.43 3.53 -6.73
N TRP A 203 -13.16 3.23 -7.81
CA TRP A 203 -13.27 1.90 -8.41
C TRP A 203 -11.91 1.24 -8.69
N HIS A 204 -10.89 2.03 -9.01
CA HIS A 204 -9.53 1.51 -9.23
C HIS A 204 -8.94 0.81 -7.99
N GLY A 205 -9.39 1.18 -6.79
CA GLY A 205 -9.02 0.52 -5.53
C GLY A 205 -9.65 -0.86 -5.36
N THR A 206 -10.71 -1.17 -6.10
CA THR A 206 -11.43 -2.45 -6.07
C THR A 206 -10.95 -3.44 -7.14
N GLU A 207 -10.08 -3.01 -8.04
CA GLU A 207 -9.48 -3.90 -9.02
C GLU A 207 -8.58 -4.96 -8.36
N THR A 208 -8.60 -6.16 -8.92
CA THR A 208 -7.96 -7.36 -8.37
C THR A 208 -6.51 -7.15 -7.92
N PHE A 209 -5.71 -6.42 -8.70
CA PHE A 209 -4.31 -6.16 -8.38
C PHE A 209 -4.07 -5.05 -7.33
N ASN A 210 -5.11 -4.34 -6.94
CA ASN A 210 -5.07 -3.32 -5.90
C ASN A 210 -5.65 -3.80 -4.57
N LEU A 211 -6.35 -4.93 -4.54
CA LEU A 211 -6.86 -5.54 -3.31
C LEU A 211 -5.70 -6.07 -2.45
N LYS A 212 -5.75 -5.79 -1.15
CA LYS A 212 -4.74 -6.19 -0.16
C LYS A 212 -5.38 -6.51 1.17
#